data_741d36972f08e335e144b3bd9fe7cde8
#
_entry.id   741d36972f08e335e144b3bd9fe7cde8
#
_cell.length_a   1.000
_cell.length_b   1.000
_cell.length_c   1.000
_cell.angle_alpha   90.00
_cell.angle_beta   90.00
_cell.angle_gamma   90.00
#
_symmetry.space_group_name_H-M   'P 1'
#
loop_
_entity.id
_entity.type
_entity.pdbx_description
1 polymer ?
#
loop_
_entity_poly.entity_id
_entity_poly.type
_entity_poly.pdbx_seq_one_letter_code
_entity_poly.pdbx_strand_id
1 'polypeptide(L)'
;MIDAATFKNIWLRGGLVIVGVEFTDEPMLDALGREAIAKTGIVGKKFDLLIRAGLDERELSVTLYHEILEAAAVASSDPPASVLDFNEADFERTAYAMHGELGNASPENLNRMLQLHGFGEE
;
A
#
# COMPACT_ATOMS: atom_id res chain seq x y z
N MET A 1 -8.37 -0.77 -15.77
CA MET A 1 -8.05 -1.96 -14.98
C MET A 1 -6.66 -1.86 -14.39
N ILE A 2 -6.50 -2.33 -13.15
CA ILE A 2 -5.20 -2.27 -12.48
C ILE A 2 -4.34 -3.44 -12.95
N ASP A 3 -3.13 -3.14 -13.42
CA ASP A 3 -2.20 -4.14 -13.95
C ASP A 3 -0.99 -4.22 -13.03
N ALA A 4 -0.70 -5.41 -12.51
CA ALA A 4 0.43 -5.61 -11.59
C ALA A 4 1.76 -5.18 -12.21
N ALA A 5 1.92 -5.34 -13.51
CA ALA A 5 3.17 -4.96 -14.19
C ALA A 5 3.45 -3.45 -14.07
N THR A 6 2.42 -2.64 -13.89
CA THR A 6 2.57 -1.20 -13.72
C THR A 6 3.32 -0.85 -12.44
N PHE A 7 3.31 -1.77 -11.46
CA PHE A 7 3.90 -1.52 -10.15
C PHE A 7 5.27 -2.16 -9.98
N LYS A 8 5.91 -2.61 -11.06
CA LYS A 8 7.22 -3.23 -10.95
C LYS A 8 8.31 -2.15 -10.97
N ASN A 9 9.17 -2.17 -9.95
CA ASN A 9 10.29 -1.24 -9.81
C ASN A 9 9.85 0.22 -9.90
N ILE A 10 8.85 0.56 -9.09
CA ILE A 10 8.29 1.91 -9.09
C ILE A 10 8.86 2.71 -7.91
N TRP A 11 9.43 3.87 -8.23
CA TRP A 11 9.95 4.78 -7.21
C TRP A 11 8.83 5.69 -6.71
N LEU A 12 8.73 5.77 -5.39
CA LEU A 12 7.75 6.61 -4.72
C LEU A 12 8.46 7.70 -3.94
N ARG A 13 7.68 8.61 -3.40
CA ARG A 13 8.22 9.72 -2.59
C ARG A 13 8.99 9.18 -1.39
N GLY A 14 9.99 9.95 -0.95
CA GLY A 14 10.77 9.58 0.22
C GLY A 14 11.78 8.46 -0.03
N GLY A 15 12.06 8.15 -1.28
CA GLY A 15 12.99 7.07 -1.63
C GLY A 15 12.40 5.69 -1.50
N LEU A 16 11.07 5.59 -1.34
CA LEU A 16 10.40 4.31 -1.24
C LEU A 16 10.28 3.68 -2.63
N VAL A 17 10.36 2.34 -2.69
CA VAL A 17 10.31 1.62 -3.96
C VAL A 17 9.35 0.44 -3.84
N ILE A 18 8.43 0.33 -4.79
CA ILE A 18 7.67 -0.92 -4.95
C ILE A 18 8.48 -1.80 -5.89
N VAL A 19 8.98 -2.92 -5.38
CA VAL A 19 9.73 -3.87 -6.21
C VAL A 19 8.77 -4.59 -7.13
N GLY A 20 7.63 -5.03 -6.62
CA GLY A 20 6.63 -5.68 -7.43
C GLY A 20 5.37 -6.00 -6.65
N VAL A 21 4.34 -6.35 -7.39
CA VAL A 21 3.06 -6.83 -6.86
C VAL A 21 2.79 -8.18 -7.50
N GLU A 22 2.56 -9.19 -6.68
CA GLU A 22 2.23 -10.55 -7.15
C GLU A 22 0.90 -10.99 -6.59
N PHE A 23 0.19 -11.82 -7.34
CA PHE A 23 -1.09 -12.36 -6.90
C PHE A 23 -0.94 -13.84 -6.58
N THR A 24 -1.67 -14.30 -5.57
CA THR A 24 -1.63 -15.70 -5.18
C THR A 24 -3.04 -16.23 -4.93
N ASP A 25 -3.26 -17.49 -5.30
CA ASP A 25 -4.51 -18.19 -4.97
C ASP A 25 -4.40 -18.91 -3.63
N GLU A 26 -3.22 -18.94 -3.04
CA GLU A 26 -3.00 -19.66 -1.77
C GLU A 26 -3.47 -18.78 -0.60
N PRO A 27 -4.04 -19.41 0.43
CA PRO A 27 -4.45 -18.66 1.62
C PRO A 27 -3.24 -18.02 2.30
N MET A 28 -3.43 -16.80 2.79
CA MET A 28 -2.44 -16.11 3.60
C MET A 28 -3.01 -15.92 4.99
N LEU A 29 -2.18 -16.11 6.01
CA LEU A 29 -2.61 -15.90 7.39
C LEU A 29 -1.80 -14.78 8.02
N ASP A 30 -2.48 -13.96 8.84
CA ASP A 30 -1.78 -12.92 9.59
C ASP A 30 -1.15 -13.53 10.86
N ALA A 31 -0.54 -12.68 11.68
CA ALA A 31 0.15 -13.15 12.89
C ALA A 31 -0.78 -13.83 13.89
N LEU A 32 -2.08 -13.55 13.80
CA LEU A 32 -3.08 -14.14 14.68
C LEU A 32 -3.77 -15.36 14.07
N GLY A 33 -3.30 -15.81 12.90
CA GLY A 33 -3.87 -16.96 12.21
C GLY A 33 -5.13 -16.67 11.43
N ARG A 34 -5.48 -15.40 11.24
CA ARG A 34 -6.67 -15.01 10.48
C ARG A 34 -6.30 -14.83 9.01
N GLU A 35 -7.28 -15.06 8.15
CA GLU A 35 -7.06 -14.92 6.72
C GLU A 35 -6.76 -13.46 6.37
N ALA A 36 -5.68 -13.23 5.62
CA ALA A 36 -5.30 -11.91 5.14
C ALA A 36 -5.48 -11.83 3.63
N ILE A 37 -5.80 -10.64 3.11
CA ILE A 37 -5.92 -10.43 1.67
C ILE A 37 -4.61 -9.99 1.05
N ALA A 38 -3.69 -9.48 1.85
CA ALA A 38 -2.42 -8.99 1.32
C ALA A 38 -1.35 -9.04 2.39
N LYS A 39 -0.11 -9.14 1.94
CA LYS A 39 1.07 -9.02 2.80
C LYS A 39 2.10 -8.17 2.08
N THR A 40 2.81 -7.33 2.84
CA THR A 40 3.88 -6.51 2.29
C THR A 40 5.18 -6.89 2.98
N GLY A 41 6.15 -7.33 2.18
CA GLY A 41 7.51 -7.53 2.67
C GLY A 41 8.24 -6.20 2.58
N ILE A 42 8.93 -5.83 3.65
CA ILE A 42 9.66 -4.57 3.71
C ILE A 42 11.12 -4.84 4.00
N VAL A 43 11.99 -4.39 3.11
CA VAL A 43 13.44 -4.46 3.32
C VAL A 43 13.98 -3.05 3.08
N GLY A 44 14.30 -2.36 4.17
CA GLY A 44 14.67 -0.96 4.09
C GLY A 44 13.50 -0.13 3.59
N LYS A 45 13.64 0.45 2.41
CA LYS A 45 12.59 1.24 1.77
C LYS A 45 12.01 0.53 0.55
N LYS A 46 12.26 -0.77 0.41
CA LYS A 46 11.77 -1.55 -0.72
C LYS A 46 10.63 -2.45 -0.28
N PHE A 47 9.57 -2.46 -1.08
CA PHE A 47 8.34 -3.18 -0.76
C PHE A 47 8.05 -4.25 -1.81
N ASP A 48 7.76 -5.45 -1.34
CA ASP A 48 7.20 -6.52 -2.18
C ASP A 48 5.80 -6.82 -1.68
N LEU A 49 4.83 -6.73 -2.57
CA LEU A 49 3.44 -6.97 -2.20
C LEU A 49 2.96 -8.30 -2.74
N LEU A 50 2.33 -9.09 -1.87
CA LEU A 50 1.65 -10.32 -2.26
C LEU A 50 0.19 -10.14 -1.95
N ILE A 51 -0.67 -10.27 -2.96
CA ILE A 51 -2.09 -9.96 -2.85
C ILE A 51 -2.90 -11.15 -3.31
N ARG A 52 -3.99 -11.44 -2.60
CA ARG A 52 -4.90 -12.50 -2.95
C ARG A 52 -5.48 -12.26 -4.35
N ALA A 53 -5.46 -13.28 -5.18
CA ALA A 53 -6.04 -13.21 -6.52
C ALA A 53 -7.56 -13.17 -6.43
N GLY A 54 -8.19 -12.62 -7.45
CA GLY A 54 -9.65 -12.65 -7.55
C GLY A 54 -10.37 -11.48 -6.91
N LEU A 55 -9.64 -10.50 -6.36
CA LEU A 55 -10.28 -9.29 -5.84
C LEU A 55 -10.84 -8.48 -7.01
N ASP A 56 -11.99 -7.83 -6.81
CA ASP A 56 -12.47 -6.92 -7.84
C ASP A 56 -11.59 -5.67 -7.85
N GLU A 57 -11.78 -4.83 -8.86
CA GLU A 57 -10.90 -3.70 -9.09
C GLU A 57 -10.91 -2.71 -7.92
N ARG A 58 -12.09 -2.49 -7.32
CA ARG A 58 -12.20 -1.59 -6.19
C ARG A 58 -11.46 -2.14 -4.97
N GLU A 59 -11.65 -3.41 -4.67
CA GLU A 59 -10.97 -4.05 -3.54
C GLU A 59 -9.47 -4.05 -3.74
N LEU A 60 -9.01 -4.32 -4.96
CA LEU A 60 -7.58 -4.30 -5.26
C LEU A 60 -7.02 -2.90 -5.08
N SER A 61 -7.72 -1.89 -5.58
CA SER A 61 -7.30 -0.49 -5.44
C SER A 61 -7.17 -0.09 -3.98
N VAL A 62 -8.20 -0.37 -3.18
CA VAL A 62 -8.20 -0.04 -1.75
C VAL A 62 -7.06 -0.77 -1.05
N THR A 63 -6.85 -2.04 -1.39
CA THR A 63 -5.77 -2.84 -0.80
C THR A 63 -4.40 -2.21 -1.08
N LEU A 64 -4.18 -1.75 -2.32
CA LEU A 64 -2.92 -1.11 -2.67
C LEU A 64 -2.70 0.18 -1.88
N TYR A 65 -3.72 1.02 -1.76
CA TYR A 65 -3.60 2.23 -0.95
C TYR A 65 -3.29 1.90 0.51
N HIS A 66 -3.99 0.91 1.06
CA HIS A 66 -3.79 0.50 2.45
C HIS A 66 -2.37 0.00 2.69
N GLU A 67 -1.93 -0.96 1.86
CA GLU A 67 -0.62 -1.60 2.06
C GLU A 67 0.52 -0.60 1.87
N ILE A 68 0.43 0.28 0.89
CA ILE A 68 1.50 1.23 0.63
C ILE A 68 1.57 2.30 1.72
N LEU A 69 0.44 2.80 2.19
CA LEU A 69 0.46 3.80 3.25
C LEU A 69 1.04 3.22 4.54
N GLU A 70 0.60 2.01 4.89
CA GLU A 70 1.10 1.33 6.08
C GLU A 70 2.59 1.01 5.95
N ALA A 71 3.02 0.49 4.79
CA ALA A 71 4.41 0.18 4.55
C ALA A 71 5.29 1.43 4.61
N ALA A 72 4.80 2.54 4.07
CA ALA A 72 5.54 3.81 4.12
C ALA A 72 5.71 4.27 5.57
N ALA A 73 4.67 4.14 6.38
CA ALA A 73 4.75 4.52 7.80
C ALA A 73 5.75 3.64 8.55
N VAL A 74 5.72 2.32 8.29
CA VAL A 74 6.64 1.39 8.95
C VAL A 74 8.08 1.62 8.52
N ALA A 75 8.30 1.90 7.22
CA ALA A 75 9.64 2.07 6.68
C ALA A 75 10.28 3.40 7.04
N SER A 76 9.47 4.38 7.44
CA SER A 76 9.99 5.71 7.80
C SER A 76 10.55 5.68 9.22
N SER A 77 11.76 6.22 9.39
CA SER A 77 12.33 6.38 10.73
C SER A 77 11.62 7.47 11.51
N ASP A 78 10.98 8.39 10.81
CA ASP A 78 10.26 9.52 11.43
C ASP A 78 8.95 9.72 10.67
N PRO A 79 7.93 8.87 10.94
CA PRO A 79 6.68 8.94 10.20
C PRO A 79 5.99 10.30 10.40
N PRO A 80 5.28 10.79 9.39
CA PRO A 80 4.53 12.04 9.53
C PRO A 80 3.50 11.94 10.65
N ALA A 81 3.24 13.07 11.29
CA ALA A 81 2.28 13.12 12.41
C ALA A 81 0.89 12.62 11.99
N SER A 82 0.54 12.83 10.73
CA SER A 82 -0.79 12.44 10.22
C SER A 82 -1.05 10.94 10.29
N VAL A 83 0.01 10.10 10.31
CA VAL A 83 -0.16 8.64 10.34
C VAL A 83 0.50 8.01 11.57
N LEU A 84 1.12 8.83 12.43
CA LEU A 84 1.92 8.33 13.53
C LEU A 84 1.14 7.40 14.45
N ASP A 85 -0.11 7.72 14.73
CA ASP A 85 -0.95 6.95 15.65
C ASP A 85 -2.01 6.09 14.95
N PHE A 86 -1.83 5.87 13.64
CA PHE A 86 -2.80 5.07 12.89
C PHE A 86 -2.79 3.62 13.35
N ASN A 87 -3.98 3.04 13.51
CA ASN A 87 -4.15 1.60 13.66
C ASN A 87 -4.68 1.03 12.34
N GLU A 88 -4.94 -0.28 12.32
CA GLU A 88 -5.42 -0.94 11.09
C GLU A 88 -6.69 -0.31 10.55
N ALA A 89 -7.63 0.02 11.44
CA ALA A 89 -8.88 0.64 11.01
C ALA A 89 -8.65 2.01 10.40
N ASP A 90 -7.69 2.76 10.92
CA ASP A 90 -7.36 4.08 10.36
C ASP A 90 -6.77 3.97 8.97
N PHE A 91 -5.84 3.02 8.77
CA PHE A 91 -5.26 2.79 7.45
C PHE A 91 -6.34 2.37 6.45
N GLU A 92 -7.24 1.49 6.88
CA GLU A 92 -8.29 1.03 5.99
C GLU A 92 -9.24 2.15 5.62
N ARG A 93 -9.68 2.94 6.59
CA ARG A 93 -10.57 4.07 6.33
C ARG A 93 -9.93 5.07 5.36
N THR A 94 -8.64 5.35 5.56
CA THR A 94 -7.91 6.25 4.69
C THR A 94 -7.80 5.69 3.27
N ALA A 95 -7.57 4.38 3.16
CA ALA A 95 -7.48 3.74 1.84
C ALA A 95 -8.79 3.88 1.06
N TYR A 96 -9.93 3.70 1.72
CA TYR A 96 -11.22 3.92 1.06
C TYR A 96 -11.39 5.37 0.64
N ALA A 97 -10.98 6.31 1.50
CA ALA A 97 -11.07 7.72 1.16
C ALA A 97 -10.18 8.07 -0.04
N MET A 98 -8.97 7.52 -0.10
CA MET A 98 -8.07 7.76 -1.22
C MET A 98 -8.65 7.21 -2.52
N HIS A 99 -9.20 6.01 -2.46
CA HIS A 99 -9.85 5.46 -3.64
C HIS A 99 -11.00 6.36 -4.10
N GLY A 100 -11.81 6.86 -3.17
CA GLY A 100 -12.93 7.74 -3.50
C GLY A 100 -12.49 9.07 -4.08
N GLU A 101 -11.36 9.61 -3.61
CA GLU A 101 -10.88 10.92 -4.06
C GLU A 101 -10.03 10.85 -5.31
N LEU A 102 -9.16 9.84 -5.41
CA LEU A 102 -8.16 9.77 -6.47
C LEU A 102 -8.50 8.76 -7.55
N GLY A 103 -9.42 7.85 -7.28
CA GLY A 103 -9.75 6.77 -8.20
C GLY A 103 -8.85 5.57 -7.98
N ASN A 104 -8.72 4.73 -8.99
CA ASN A 104 -7.94 3.50 -8.89
C ASN A 104 -6.50 3.79 -8.52
N ALA A 105 -5.94 2.92 -7.68
CA ALA A 105 -4.54 3.01 -7.29
C ALA A 105 -3.66 2.88 -8.54
N SER A 106 -2.66 3.74 -8.61
CA SER A 106 -1.66 3.77 -9.66
C SER A 106 -0.40 4.35 -9.04
N PRO A 107 0.76 4.21 -9.69
CA PRO A 107 1.97 4.86 -9.15
C PRO A 107 1.76 6.34 -8.87
N GLU A 108 1.09 7.06 -9.76
CA GLU A 108 0.84 8.48 -9.57
C GLU A 108 -0.07 8.74 -8.38
N ASN A 109 -1.14 7.97 -8.25
CA ASN A 109 -2.09 8.17 -7.16
C ASN A 109 -1.53 7.72 -5.82
N LEU A 110 -0.67 6.69 -5.81
CA LEU A 110 0.03 6.32 -4.59
C LEU A 110 0.95 7.44 -4.13
N ASN A 111 1.69 8.06 -5.05
CA ASN A 111 2.52 9.21 -4.73
C ASN A 111 1.69 10.37 -4.23
N ARG A 112 0.53 10.60 -4.82
CA ARG A 112 -0.36 11.67 -4.38
C ARG A 112 -0.84 11.42 -2.95
N MET A 113 -1.21 10.19 -2.63
CA MET A 113 -1.61 9.82 -1.28
C MET A 113 -0.48 10.10 -0.29
N LEU A 114 0.74 9.68 -0.63
CA LEU A 114 1.88 9.91 0.25
C LEU A 114 2.12 11.41 0.46
N GLN A 115 1.99 12.20 -0.60
CA GLN A 115 2.13 13.65 -0.49
C GLN A 115 1.07 14.24 0.43
N LEU A 116 -0.18 13.81 0.27
CA LEU A 116 -1.29 14.32 1.08
C LEU A 116 -1.11 13.98 2.55
N HIS A 117 -0.39 12.92 2.86
CA HIS A 117 -0.18 12.48 4.23
C HIS A 117 1.17 12.90 4.78
N GLY A 118 1.89 13.77 4.08
CA GLY A 118 3.08 14.39 4.63
C GLY A 118 4.37 13.64 4.43
N PHE A 119 4.39 12.59 3.60
CA PHE A 119 5.64 11.88 3.32
C PHE A 119 6.55 12.74 2.47
N GLY A 120 7.84 12.64 2.72
CA GLY A 120 8.83 13.53 2.18
C GLY A 120 8.94 13.52 0.69
N GLU A 121 9.63 14.54 0.17
CA GLU A 121 9.90 14.67 -1.24
C GLU A 121 11.16 13.94 -1.57
N GLU A 122 11.26 13.53 -2.81
CA GLU A 122 12.41 12.87 -3.27
C GLU A 122 13.47 13.65 -3.60
#